data_782a3e366e1a2fde57a0a5b92584c2c0
#
_entry.id   782a3e366e1a2fde57a0a5b92584c2c0
#
_cell.length_a   1.000
_cell.length_b   1.000
_cell.length_c   1.000
_cell.angle_alpha   90.00
_cell.angle_beta   90.00
_cell.angle_gamma   90.00
#
_symmetry.space_group_name_H-M   'P 1'
#
loop_
_entity.id
_entity.type
_entity.pdbx_description
1 polymer ?
#
loop_
_entity_poly.entity_id
_entity_poly.type
_entity_poly.pdbx_seq_one_letter_code
_entity_poly.pdbx_strand_id
1 'polypeptide(L)'
;MRFVDEFRDKRLIKKIAVEIRAEADPRRHYRFMEVCGTHTMNIFRFGLRDILPSNIELVSGPGCPVCVTPNSYIDKAIWLARQDRLTVAAFGDMFRVPGSYSSLEKEKASGASIKIVYSSLDALALARRHRDREVVFLGVGFETTIPTVAEAIMEARRDKIDNFSVLCGHKTMPEALRALVLDRDMDIHGFLLPGHVSAITGSRPYRFLTADYSKGCVISGFEPIDILQSILMLVRQDRPRLGIQYTRIINEGGNPIARMVMSRVFEPVASEWRGIGAVKNKIGRASCRERVYHPV
;
A
#
# COMPACT_ATOMS: atom_id res chain seq x y z
N MET A 1 17.83 7.41 19.44
CA MET A 1 17.23 6.04 19.59
C MET A 1 17.94 5.12 18.63
N ARG A 2 18.50 4.02 19.12
CA ARG A 2 19.24 3.06 18.28
C ARG A 2 18.37 2.61 17.10
N PHE A 3 18.92 2.49 15.88
CA PHE A 3 18.24 2.16 14.63
C PHE A 3 17.26 3.22 14.09
N VAL A 4 17.24 4.44 14.64
CA VAL A 4 16.44 5.56 14.12
C VAL A 4 17.34 6.76 13.85
N ASP A 5 18.08 7.22 14.85
CA ASP A 5 18.88 8.45 14.76
C ASP A 5 20.05 8.30 13.78
N GLU A 6 20.59 7.08 13.66
CA GLU A 6 21.65 6.73 12.71
C GLU A 6 21.23 6.98 11.25
N PHE A 7 19.93 6.74 10.93
CA PHE A 7 19.38 6.96 9.59
C PHE A 7 18.89 8.39 9.35
N ARG A 8 19.02 9.28 10.36
CA ARG A 8 18.69 10.70 10.33
C ARG A 8 19.89 11.60 10.54
N ASP A 9 21.10 11.04 10.54
CA ASP A 9 22.34 11.81 10.72
C ASP A 9 22.50 12.83 9.58
N LYS A 10 22.49 14.12 9.97
CA LYS A 10 22.57 15.25 9.03
C LYS A 10 23.87 15.29 8.24
N ARG A 11 24.97 14.78 8.81
CA ARG A 11 26.30 14.75 8.14
C ARG A 11 26.27 13.71 7.03
N LEU A 12 25.73 12.51 7.30
CA LEU A 12 25.56 11.45 6.31
C LEU A 12 24.59 11.87 5.21
N ILE A 13 23.46 12.51 5.56
CA ILE A 13 22.49 13.06 4.60
C ILE A 13 23.19 14.01 3.64
N LYS A 14 23.96 14.99 4.16
CA LYS A 14 24.71 15.94 3.32
C LYS A 14 25.74 15.24 2.45
N LYS A 15 26.47 14.26 3.00
CA LYS A 15 27.47 13.50 2.24
C LYS A 15 26.84 12.77 1.05
N ILE A 16 25.72 12.05 1.27
CA ILE A 16 25.03 11.33 0.21
C ILE A 16 24.46 12.30 -0.85
N ALA A 17 23.92 13.46 -0.42
CA ALA A 17 23.44 14.48 -1.35
C ALA A 17 24.56 15.04 -2.24
N VAL A 18 25.78 15.22 -1.70
CA VAL A 18 26.95 15.60 -2.50
C VAL A 18 27.33 14.50 -3.49
N GLU A 19 27.34 13.24 -3.07
CA GLU A 19 27.57 12.10 -3.96
C GLU A 19 26.53 12.04 -5.10
N ILE A 20 25.24 12.18 -4.78
CA ILE A 20 24.19 12.21 -5.80
C ILE A 20 24.46 13.32 -6.83
N ARG A 21 24.85 14.51 -6.37
CA ARG A 21 25.17 15.64 -7.27
C ARG A 21 26.38 15.38 -8.14
N ALA A 22 27.38 14.68 -7.63
CA ALA A 22 28.60 14.33 -8.38
C ALA A 22 28.35 13.23 -9.44
N GLU A 23 27.46 12.30 -9.15
CA GLU A 23 27.18 11.14 -10.00
C GLU A 23 26.06 11.40 -11.02
N ALA A 24 25.17 12.35 -10.76
CA ALA A 24 24.10 12.69 -11.68
C ALA A 24 24.66 13.43 -12.90
N ASP A 25 24.51 12.86 -14.12
CA ASP A 25 24.86 13.54 -15.36
C ASP A 25 24.01 14.82 -15.51
N PRO A 26 24.61 16.01 -15.54
CA PRO A 26 23.85 17.27 -15.60
C PRO A 26 23.06 17.44 -16.92
N ARG A 27 23.39 16.67 -17.97
CA ARG A 27 22.69 16.69 -19.27
C ARG A 27 21.47 15.77 -19.28
N ARG A 28 21.30 14.93 -18.27
CA ARG A 28 20.21 13.96 -18.16
C ARG A 28 19.20 14.45 -17.15
N HIS A 29 17.91 14.41 -17.49
CA HIS A 29 16.82 14.58 -16.55
C HIS A 29 16.43 13.21 -15.95
N TYR A 30 16.31 13.15 -14.63
CA TYR A 30 15.93 11.94 -13.90
C TYR A 30 14.56 12.15 -13.28
N ARG A 31 13.60 11.31 -13.61
CA ARG A 31 12.27 11.29 -12.97
C ARG A 31 12.09 9.95 -12.27
N PHE A 32 12.09 9.99 -10.94
CA PHE A 32 11.91 8.80 -10.12
C PHE A 32 10.58 8.86 -9.40
N MET A 33 9.81 7.75 -9.48
CA MET A 33 8.52 7.65 -8.82
C MET A 33 8.63 6.84 -7.53
N GLU A 34 8.27 7.45 -6.40
CA GLU A 34 8.03 6.71 -5.18
C GLU A 34 6.60 6.17 -5.16
N VAL A 35 6.45 4.89 -4.79
CA VAL A 35 5.15 4.20 -4.78
C VAL A 35 4.74 3.75 -3.38
N CYS A 36 5.01 4.61 -2.39
CA CYS A 36 4.62 4.42 -0.99
C CYS A 36 4.35 5.76 -0.32
N GLY A 37 3.17 5.92 0.28
CA GLY A 37 2.82 7.14 1.00
C GLY A 37 3.80 7.51 2.13
N THR A 38 4.46 6.51 2.74
CA THR A 38 5.50 6.77 3.75
C THR A 38 6.76 7.40 3.13
N HIS A 39 7.15 7.01 1.91
CA HIS A 39 8.22 7.69 1.19
C HIS A 39 7.84 9.14 0.93
N THR A 40 6.67 9.39 0.34
CA THR A 40 6.17 10.74 0.07
C THR A 40 6.21 11.61 1.33
N MET A 41 5.64 11.11 2.43
CA MET A 41 5.62 11.83 3.71
C MET A 41 7.03 12.15 4.23
N ASN A 42 7.97 11.22 4.17
CA ASN A 42 9.31 11.43 4.66
C ASN A 42 10.15 12.30 3.73
N ILE A 43 9.97 12.21 2.42
CA ILE A 43 10.59 13.13 1.45
C ILE A 43 10.23 14.58 1.79
N PHE A 44 8.95 14.86 2.05
CA PHE A 44 8.49 16.19 2.45
C PHE A 44 8.96 16.58 3.85
N ARG A 45 8.76 15.71 4.83
CA ARG A 45 9.10 15.97 6.24
C ARG A 45 10.56 16.34 6.45
N PHE A 46 11.45 15.73 5.71
CA PHE A 46 12.90 15.93 5.82
C PHE A 46 13.48 16.85 4.74
N GLY A 47 12.64 17.48 3.90
CA GLY A 47 13.07 18.41 2.85
C GLY A 47 14.03 17.78 1.84
N LEU A 48 13.85 16.48 1.51
CA LEU A 48 14.82 15.77 0.66
C LEU A 48 14.86 16.31 -0.77
N ARG A 49 13.77 16.90 -1.26
CA ARG A 49 13.75 17.52 -2.59
C ARG A 49 14.69 18.70 -2.70
N ASP A 50 14.81 19.49 -1.63
CA ASP A 50 15.59 20.74 -1.63
C ASP A 50 17.10 20.49 -1.66
N ILE A 51 17.55 19.30 -1.26
CA ILE A 51 18.96 18.92 -1.25
C ILE A 51 19.42 18.15 -2.48
N LEU A 52 18.48 17.70 -3.33
CA LEU A 52 18.77 17.03 -4.60
C LEU A 52 19.16 18.04 -5.68
N PRO A 53 19.94 17.65 -6.71
CA PRO A 53 20.20 18.48 -7.87
C PRO A 53 18.91 18.68 -8.69
N SER A 54 18.80 19.84 -9.35
CA SER A 54 17.58 20.28 -10.05
C SER A 54 17.15 19.37 -11.21
N ASN A 55 18.06 18.55 -11.72
CA ASN A 55 17.77 17.57 -12.77
C ASN A 55 17.25 16.23 -12.23
N ILE A 56 17.03 16.09 -10.91
CA ILE A 56 16.35 14.92 -10.30
C ILE A 56 14.99 15.35 -9.77
N GLU A 57 13.95 14.83 -10.39
CA GLU A 57 12.55 15.02 -9.98
C GLU A 57 12.03 13.77 -9.27
N LEU A 58 11.40 13.97 -8.11
CA LEU A 58 10.67 12.92 -7.39
C LEU A 58 9.17 13.06 -7.62
N VAL A 59 8.56 12.04 -8.19
CA VAL A 59 7.13 11.99 -8.54
C VAL A 59 6.42 11.04 -7.59
N SER A 60 5.30 11.48 -7.01
CA SER A 60 4.49 10.63 -6.14
C SER A 60 3.57 9.72 -6.95
N GLY A 61 3.71 8.42 -6.75
CA GLY A 61 2.88 7.39 -7.38
C GLY A 61 1.72 6.90 -6.49
N PRO A 62 1.02 5.83 -6.88
CA PRO A 62 -0.18 5.32 -6.21
C PRO A 62 0.14 4.55 -4.92
N GLY A 63 0.89 5.15 -4.01
CA GLY A 63 1.39 4.53 -2.79
C GLY A 63 0.45 4.51 -1.58
N CYS A 64 -0.80 4.98 -1.73
CA CYS A 64 -1.79 5.06 -0.64
C CYS A 64 -3.02 4.20 -0.98
N PRO A 65 -3.29 3.11 -0.24
CA PRO A 65 -4.42 2.22 -0.55
C PRO A 65 -5.77 2.92 -0.40
N VAL A 66 -5.88 3.85 0.53
CA VAL A 66 -7.10 4.65 0.74
C VAL A 66 -7.34 5.58 -0.45
N CYS A 67 -6.28 6.27 -0.91
CA CYS A 67 -6.38 7.24 -2.00
C CYS A 67 -6.79 6.59 -3.34
N VAL A 68 -6.39 5.35 -3.57
CA VAL A 68 -6.72 4.59 -4.79
C VAL A 68 -8.00 3.75 -4.68
N THR A 69 -8.69 3.82 -3.54
CA THR A 69 -9.99 3.14 -3.35
C THR A 69 -11.08 3.88 -4.14
N PRO A 70 -11.82 3.20 -5.03
CA PRO A 70 -12.84 3.83 -5.86
C PRO A 70 -14.05 4.30 -5.05
N ASN A 71 -14.77 5.31 -5.56
CA ASN A 71 -15.98 5.82 -4.90
C ASN A 71 -17.03 4.74 -4.71
N SER A 72 -17.19 3.84 -5.69
CA SER A 72 -18.11 2.71 -5.63
C SER A 72 -17.91 1.83 -4.38
N TYR A 73 -16.67 1.65 -3.92
CA TYR A 73 -16.37 0.95 -2.68
C TYR A 73 -16.86 1.73 -1.45
N ILE A 74 -16.60 3.03 -1.41
CA ILE A 74 -17.03 3.90 -0.31
C ILE A 74 -18.57 3.98 -0.24
N ASP A 75 -19.22 4.10 -1.40
CA ASP A 75 -20.69 4.14 -1.49
C ASP A 75 -21.32 2.83 -0.97
N LYS A 76 -20.69 1.69 -1.25
CA LYS A 76 -21.09 0.41 -0.67
C LYS A 76 -20.92 0.35 0.86
N ALA A 77 -19.80 0.85 1.35
CA ALA A 77 -19.57 0.94 2.79
C ALA A 77 -20.60 1.85 3.49
N ILE A 78 -20.98 2.97 2.84
CA ILE A 78 -22.05 3.87 3.30
C ILE A 78 -23.40 3.15 3.28
N TRP A 79 -23.72 2.45 2.20
CA TRP A 79 -24.95 1.69 2.10
C TRP A 79 -25.06 0.62 3.20
N LEU A 80 -23.97 -0.12 3.47
CA LEU A 80 -23.91 -1.07 4.59
C LEU A 80 -24.12 -0.39 5.93
N ALA A 81 -23.52 0.79 6.14
CA ALA A 81 -23.65 1.51 7.40
C ALA A 81 -25.08 1.97 7.72
N ARG A 82 -25.94 2.09 6.70
CA ARG A 82 -27.36 2.45 6.80
C ARG A 82 -28.29 1.26 7.10
N GLN A 83 -27.75 0.02 7.09
CA GLN A 83 -28.58 -1.16 7.34
C GLN A 83 -28.81 -1.35 8.84
N ASP A 84 -30.02 -1.76 9.20
CA ASP A 84 -30.35 -2.11 10.58
C ASP A 84 -29.52 -3.31 11.06
N ARG A 85 -29.18 -3.30 12.35
CA ARG A 85 -28.40 -4.36 12.99
C ARG A 85 -27.04 -4.65 12.35
N LEU A 86 -26.48 -3.70 11.57
CA LEU A 86 -25.16 -3.80 11.00
C LEU A 86 -24.24 -2.74 11.62
N THR A 87 -23.01 -3.14 11.94
CA THR A 87 -21.94 -2.24 12.38
C THR A 87 -20.81 -2.27 11.35
N VAL A 88 -20.47 -1.12 10.79
CA VAL A 88 -19.28 -0.98 9.95
C VAL A 88 -18.07 -0.70 10.83
N ALA A 89 -17.05 -1.54 10.75
CA ALA A 89 -15.76 -1.34 11.40
C ALA A 89 -14.72 -0.94 10.36
N ALA A 90 -14.00 0.16 10.59
CA ALA A 90 -13.02 0.68 9.65
C ALA A 90 -11.80 1.27 10.35
N PHE A 91 -10.66 1.32 9.65
CA PHE A 91 -9.53 2.13 10.08
C PHE A 91 -9.88 3.62 10.02
N GLY A 92 -9.23 4.41 10.88
CA GLY A 92 -9.54 5.83 11.03
C GLY A 92 -9.32 6.68 9.77
N ASP A 93 -8.40 6.29 8.91
CA ASP A 93 -8.11 6.94 7.63
C ASP A 93 -9.25 6.79 6.60
N MET A 94 -10.05 5.72 6.70
CA MET A 94 -11.23 5.51 5.86
C MET A 94 -12.44 6.36 6.29
N PHE A 95 -12.45 6.84 7.52
CA PHE A 95 -13.61 7.47 8.14
C PHE A 95 -14.06 8.76 7.44
N ARG A 96 -13.09 9.56 6.97
CA ARG A 96 -13.33 10.85 6.29
C ARG A 96 -13.33 10.78 4.77
N VAL A 97 -13.03 9.62 4.20
CA VAL A 97 -12.96 9.48 2.73
C VAL A 97 -14.34 9.70 2.13
N PRO A 98 -14.49 10.65 1.19
CA PRO A 98 -15.78 10.90 0.58
C PRO A 98 -16.11 9.80 -0.45
N GLY A 99 -17.33 9.30 -0.39
CA GLY A 99 -17.99 8.60 -1.50
C GLY A 99 -18.61 9.61 -2.48
N SER A 100 -19.54 9.15 -3.29
CA SER A 100 -20.23 10.01 -4.27
C SER A 100 -21.15 11.06 -3.62
N TYR A 101 -21.74 10.76 -2.46
CA TYR A 101 -22.75 11.63 -1.82
C TYR A 101 -22.54 11.85 -0.32
N SER A 102 -21.72 11.03 0.34
CA SER A 102 -21.55 11.06 1.80
C SER A 102 -20.17 10.54 2.21
N SER A 103 -19.94 10.40 3.53
CA SER A 103 -18.77 9.74 4.12
C SER A 103 -19.19 8.96 5.36
N LEU A 104 -18.36 8.03 5.81
CA LEU A 104 -18.64 7.30 7.07
C LEU A 104 -18.78 8.24 8.28
N GLU A 105 -18.04 9.36 8.29
CA GLU A 105 -18.15 10.40 9.32
C GLU A 105 -19.55 11.00 9.37
N LYS A 106 -20.09 11.38 8.20
CA LYS A 106 -21.46 11.95 8.09
C LYS A 106 -22.52 10.93 8.47
N GLU A 107 -22.37 9.69 7.99
CA GLU A 107 -23.32 8.61 8.35
C GLU A 107 -23.33 8.34 9.85
N LYS A 108 -22.17 8.33 10.50
CA LYS A 108 -22.08 8.18 11.94
C LYS A 108 -22.76 9.34 12.70
N ALA A 109 -22.57 10.58 12.23
CA ALA A 109 -23.25 11.75 12.79
C ALA A 109 -24.77 11.65 12.63
N SER A 110 -25.26 10.95 11.61
CA SER A 110 -26.68 10.66 11.36
C SER A 110 -27.20 9.42 12.10
N GLY A 111 -26.40 8.81 12.99
CA GLY A 111 -26.82 7.70 13.84
C GLY A 111 -26.42 6.30 13.38
N ALA A 112 -25.72 6.17 12.24
CA ALA A 112 -25.24 4.87 11.76
C ALA A 112 -24.22 4.24 12.72
N SER A 113 -24.28 2.91 12.85
CA SER A 113 -23.36 2.16 13.72
C SER A 113 -22.01 1.97 13.07
N ILE A 114 -21.09 2.92 13.27
CA ILE A 114 -19.74 2.88 12.73
C ILE A 114 -18.71 2.93 13.85
N LYS A 115 -17.75 2.00 13.82
CA LYS A 115 -16.67 1.89 14.80
C LYS A 115 -15.31 2.06 14.13
N ILE A 116 -14.50 2.97 14.66
CA ILE A 116 -13.08 3.07 14.30
C ILE A 116 -12.33 2.01 15.08
N VAL A 117 -11.54 1.20 14.40
CA VAL A 117 -10.71 0.12 14.95
C VAL A 117 -9.26 0.30 14.53
N TYR A 118 -8.35 -0.29 15.29
CA TYR A 118 -6.91 -0.23 15.03
C TYR A 118 -6.36 -1.53 14.40
N SER A 119 -7.17 -2.59 14.44
CA SER A 119 -6.85 -3.87 13.81
C SER A 119 -8.11 -4.58 13.31
N SER A 120 -7.95 -5.56 12.42
CA SER A 120 -9.02 -6.47 12.02
C SER A 120 -9.48 -7.36 13.17
N LEU A 121 -8.59 -7.65 14.14
CA LEU A 121 -8.93 -8.40 15.35
C LEU A 121 -9.84 -7.62 16.30
N ASP A 122 -9.71 -6.27 16.34
CA ASP A 122 -10.65 -5.44 17.11
C ASP A 122 -12.07 -5.54 16.53
N ALA A 123 -12.18 -5.56 15.19
CA ALA A 123 -13.47 -5.75 14.53
C ALA A 123 -14.04 -7.16 14.80
N LEU A 124 -13.20 -8.19 14.81
CA LEU A 124 -13.61 -9.53 15.21
C LEU A 124 -14.05 -9.59 16.69
N ALA A 125 -13.33 -8.89 17.56
CA ALA A 125 -13.71 -8.79 18.98
C ALA A 125 -15.05 -8.06 19.17
N LEU A 126 -15.41 -7.09 18.33
CA LEU A 126 -16.74 -6.47 18.29
C LEU A 126 -17.81 -7.50 17.91
N ALA A 127 -17.59 -8.32 16.89
CA ALA A 127 -18.50 -9.36 16.47
C ALA A 127 -18.73 -10.41 17.59
N ARG A 128 -17.68 -10.80 18.32
CA ARG A 128 -17.81 -11.70 19.48
C ARG A 128 -18.70 -11.13 20.57
N ARG A 129 -18.62 -9.82 20.83
CA ARG A 129 -19.38 -9.15 21.90
C ARG A 129 -20.82 -8.84 21.51
N HIS A 130 -21.11 -8.64 20.25
CA HIS A 130 -22.40 -8.20 19.72
C HIS A 130 -22.96 -9.23 18.75
N ARG A 131 -23.38 -10.39 19.29
CA ARG A 131 -23.92 -11.51 18.49
C ARG A 131 -25.27 -11.21 17.83
N ASP A 132 -25.96 -10.19 18.28
CA ASP A 132 -27.23 -9.69 17.76
C ASP A 132 -27.07 -8.80 16.52
N ARG A 133 -25.83 -8.48 16.13
CA ARG A 133 -25.50 -7.58 15.01
C ARG A 133 -24.47 -8.18 14.09
N GLU A 134 -24.58 -7.89 12.82
CA GLU A 134 -23.53 -8.15 11.84
C GLU A 134 -22.41 -7.11 11.97
N VAL A 135 -21.16 -7.52 11.95
CA VAL A 135 -19.99 -6.62 11.92
C VAL A 135 -19.27 -6.78 10.59
N VAL A 136 -19.26 -5.73 9.79
CA VAL A 136 -18.55 -5.69 8.51
C VAL A 136 -17.29 -4.84 8.65
N PHE A 137 -16.13 -5.47 8.51
CA PHE A 137 -14.85 -4.79 8.51
C PHE A 137 -14.49 -4.31 7.09
N LEU A 138 -14.08 -3.06 6.96
CA LEU A 138 -13.60 -2.51 5.69
C LEU A 138 -12.14 -2.88 5.48
N GLY A 139 -11.90 -3.93 4.68
CA GLY A 139 -10.57 -4.45 4.39
C GLY A 139 -9.88 -3.64 3.28
N VAL A 140 -9.36 -2.44 3.62
CA VAL A 140 -8.58 -1.59 2.70
C VAL A 140 -7.12 -1.61 3.10
N GLY A 141 -6.23 -1.87 2.14
CA GLY A 141 -4.79 -1.94 2.39
C GLY A 141 -4.03 -2.56 1.23
N PHE A 142 -2.71 -2.48 1.29
CA PHE A 142 -1.81 -3.25 0.46
C PHE A 142 -1.39 -4.56 1.15
N GLU A 143 -0.42 -5.28 0.61
CA GLU A 143 0.03 -6.58 1.09
C GLU A 143 0.47 -6.59 2.56
N THR A 144 0.81 -5.46 3.12
CA THR A 144 1.14 -5.33 4.56
C THR A 144 -0.05 -5.56 5.49
N THR A 145 -1.26 -5.26 5.01
CA THR A 145 -2.51 -5.35 5.80
C THR A 145 -3.24 -6.68 5.57
N ILE A 146 -3.10 -7.26 4.38
CA ILE A 146 -3.86 -8.45 3.97
C ILE A 146 -3.65 -9.65 4.91
N PRO A 147 -2.43 -9.99 5.38
CA PRO A 147 -2.22 -11.16 6.22
C PRO A 147 -3.01 -11.12 7.53
N THR A 148 -3.06 -9.95 8.19
CA THR A 148 -3.80 -9.80 9.46
C THR A 148 -5.31 -9.88 9.27
N VAL A 149 -5.82 -9.39 8.13
CA VAL A 149 -7.24 -9.53 7.79
C VAL A 149 -7.58 -10.98 7.45
N ALA A 150 -6.70 -11.67 6.72
CA ALA A 150 -6.86 -13.09 6.44
C ALA A 150 -6.89 -13.92 7.73
N GLU A 151 -5.99 -13.64 8.68
CA GLU A 151 -5.98 -14.33 9.98
C GLU A 151 -7.26 -14.06 10.77
N ALA A 152 -7.77 -12.84 10.79
CA ALA A 152 -9.04 -12.52 11.44
C ALA A 152 -10.22 -13.32 10.86
N ILE A 153 -10.26 -13.50 9.54
CA ILE A 153 -11.27 -14.34 8.86
C ILE A 153 -11.11 -15.81 9.25
N MET A 154 -9.88 -16.34 9.25
CA MET A 154 -9.60 -17.72 9.64
C MET A 154 -9.94 -17.98 11.10
N GLU A 155 -9.65 -17.01 11.98
CA GLU A 155 -9.99 -17.07 13.41
C GLU A 155 -11.52 -17.02 13.61
N ALA A 156 -12.23 -16.14 12.92
CA ALA A 156 -13.69 -16.08 12.94
C ALA A 156 -14.31 -17.44 12.58
N ARG A 157 -13.78 -18.09 11.54
CA ARG A 157 -14.23 -19.42 11.12
C ARG A 157 -13.94 -20.49 12.16
N ARG A 158 -12.72 -20.53 12.70
CA ARG A 158 -12.31 -21.49 13.73
C ARG A 158 -13.20 -21.39 14.98
N ASP A 159 -13.52 -20.15 15.39
CA ASP A 159 -14.26 -19.85 16.60
C ASP A 159 -15.80 -19.78 16.36
N LYS A 160 -16.25 -20.12 15.15
CA LYS A 160 -17.67 -20.11 14.74
C LYS A 160 -18.34 -18.75 14.99
N ILE A 161 -17.60 -17.66 14.64
CA ILE A 161 -18.12 -16.30 14.66
C ILE A 161 -18.80 -16.06 13.32
N ASP A 162 -20.12 -16.18 13.29
CA ASP A 162 -20.90 -16.15 12.05
C ASP A 162 -21.44 -14.76 11.68
N ASN A 163 -21.30 -13.79 12.58
CA ASN A 163 -21.69 -12.39 12.40
C ASN A 163 -20.50 -11.46 12.09
N PHE A 164 -19.38 -11.98 11.57
CA PHE A 164 -18.23 -11.21 11.12
C PHE A 164 -18.02 -11.38 9.61
N SER A 165 -17.89 -10.26 8.93
CA SER A 165 -17.64 -10.21 7.47
C SER A 165 -16.63 -9.14 7.11
N VAL A 166 -16.01 -9.26 5.94
CA VAL A 166 -15.06 -8.28 5.41
C VAL A 166 -15.54 -7.77 4.05
N LEU A 167 -15.73 -6.46 3.91
CA LEU A 167 -15.85 -5.82 2.61
C LEU A 167 -14.43 -5.64 2.06
N CYS A 168 -14.04 -6.48 1.09
CA CYS A 168 -12.68 -6.53 0.59
C CYS A 168 -12.41 -5.42 -0.43
N GLY A 169 -11.47 -4.53 -0.10
CA GLY A 169 -10.96 -3.47 -0.96
C GLY A 169 -9.42 -3.48 -1.07
N HIS A 170 -8.80 -4.62 -0.70
CA HIS A 170 -7.35 -4.77 -0.76
C HIS A 170 -6.81 -4.65 -2.18
N LYS A 171 -5.56 -4.19 -2.29
CA LYS A 171 -4.85 -3.93 -3.54
C LYS A 171 -3.45 -4.55 -3.50
N THR A 172 -2.88 -4.89 -4.66
CA THR A 172 -1.47 -5.32 -4.76
C THR A 172 -0.64 -4.33 -5.53
N MET A 173 0.53 -4.04 -4.98
CA MET A 173 1.45 -3.06 -5.54
C MET A 173 2.11 -3.51 -6.86
N PRO A 174 2.60 -4.75 -7.02
CA PRO A 174 3.25 -5.15 -8.26
C PRO A 174 2.39 -4.93 -9.49
N GLU A 175 1.11 -5.16 -9.33
CA GLU A 175 0.19 -5.06 -10.45
C GLU A 175 -0.26 -3.62 -10.72
N ALA A 176 -0.34 -2.77 -9.71
CA ALA A 176 -0.51 -1.34 -9.93
C ALA A 176 0.65 -0.78 -10.75
N LEU A 177 1.89 -1.19 -10.43
CA LEU A 177 3.07 -0.83 -11.21
C LEU A 177 3.02 -1.35 -12.63
N ARG A 178 2.51 -2.58 -12.84
CA ARG A 178 2.31 -3.12 -14.19
C ARG A 178 1.33 -2.28 -15.00
N ALA A 179 0.24 -1.83 -14.40
CA ALA A 179 -0.72 -0.96 -15.05
C ALA A 179 -0.10 0.40 -15.42
N LEU A 180 0.71 0.95 -14.53
CA LEU A 180 1.41 2.22 -14.77
C LEU A 180 2.42 2.13 -15.92
N VAL A 181 3.28 1.11 -15.94
CA VAL A 181 4.31 1.00 -16.99
C VAL A 181 3.76 0.64 -18.37
N LEU A 182 2.49 0.26 -18.46
CA LEU A 182 1.76 0.10 -19.73
C LEU A 182 1.28 1.42 -20.31
N ASP A 183 1.21 2.48 -19.51
CA ASP A 183 0.88 3.81 -20.00
C ASP A 183 2.07 4.39 -20.80
N ARG A 184 1.81 4.68 -22.07
CA ARG A 184 2.84 5.20 -22.98
C ARG A 184 3.27 6.64 -22.69
N ASP A 185 2.40 7.39 -22.02
CA ASP A 185 2.64 8.79 -21.66
C ASP A 185 3.41 8.90 -20.33
N MET A 186 3.69 7.77 -19.67
CA MET A 186 4.42 7.75 -18.42
C MET A 186 5.93 7.96 -18.62
N ASP A 187 6.36 9.19 -18.42
CA ASP A 187 7.77 9.58 -18.46
C ASP A 187 8.44 9.39 -17.08
N ILE A 188 8.65 8.14 -16.68
CA ILE A 188 9.35 7.75 -15.44
C ILE A 188 10.57 6.90 -15.79
N HIS A 189 11.72 7.27 -15.24
CA HIS A 189 12.99 6.61 -15.50
C HIS A 189 13.30 5.49 -14.51
N GLY A 190 12.74 5.57 -13.29
CA GLY A 190 12.95 4.55 -12.27
C GLY A 190 11.98 4.66 -11.09
N PHE A 191 11.97 3.62 -10.25
CA PHE A 191 11.04 3.49 -9.13
C PHE A 191 11.76 3.31 -7.80
N LEU A 192 11.30 4.05 -6.78
CA LEU A 192 11.53 3.76 -5.38
C LEU A 192 10.41 2.83 -4.90
N LEU A 193 10.72 1.55 -4.77
CA LEU A 193 9.75 0.51 -4.41
C LEU A 193 9.53 0.43 -2.89
N PRO A 194 8.31 0.06 -2.44
CA PRO A 194 7.92 0.14 -1.05
C PRO A 194 8.51 -1.00 -0.21
N GLY A 195 9.41 -0.68 0.72
CA GLY A 195 10.07 -1.66 1.59
C GLY A 195 9.08 -2.48 2.43
N HIS A 196 8.01 -1.86 2.98
CA HIS A 196 7.03 -2.59 3.80
C HIS A 196 6.28 -3.66 2.98
N VAL A 197 5.80 -3.32 1.78
CA VAL A 197 5.14 -4.28 0.89
C VAL A 197 6.12 -5.37 0.49
N SER A 198 7.34 -4.99 0.12
CA SER A 198 8.40 -5.93 -0.29
C SER A 198 8.85 -6.87 0.84
N ALA A 199 8.69 -6.48 2.11
CA ALA A 199 8.91 -7.38 3.25
C ALA A 199 7.94 -8.59 3.22
N ILE A 200 6.73 -8.39 2.71
CA ILE A 200 5.72 -9.44 2.56
C ILE A 200 5.91 -10.21 1.25
N THR A 201 6.06 -9.48 0.13
CA THR A 201 6.04 -10.08 -1.22
C THR A 201 7.40 -10.59 -1.69
N GLY A 202 8.48 -10.06 -1.12
CA GLY A 202 9.84 -10.20 -1.62
C GLY A 202 10.15 -9.27 -2.79
N SER A 203 11.36 -9.39 -3.34
CA SER A 203 11.80 -8.61 -4.50
C SER A 203 11.36 -9.21 -5.84
N ARG A 204 11.13 -10.52 -5.90
CA ARG A 204 10.81 -11.27 -7.13
C ARG A 204 9.64 -10.68 -7.93
N PRO A 205 8.51 -10.25 -7.33
CA PRO A 205 7.36 -9.72 -8.07
C PRO A 205 7.63 -8.43 -8.85
N TYR A 206 8.74 -7.74 -8.60
CA TYR A 206 9.10 -6.48 -9.28
C TYR A 206 10.07 -6.66 -10.45
N ARG A 207 10.58 -7.86 -10.70
CA ARG A 207 11.58 -8.13 -11.76
C ARG A 207 11.11 -7.72 -13.15
N PHE A 208 9.81 -7.80 -13.42
CA PHE A 208 9.24 -7.39 -14.70
C PHE A 208 9.51 -5.92 -15.06
N LEU A 209 9.63 -5.02 -14.06
CA LEU A 209 9.91 -3.61 -14.30
C LEU A 209 11.25 -3.42 -15.03
N THR A 210 12.24 -4.22 -14.68
CA THR A 210 13.56 -4.16 -15.28
C THR A 210 13.67 -5.03 -16.53
N ALA A 211 13.10 -6.23 -16.51
CA ALA A 211 13.21 -7.20 -17.59
C ALA A 211 12.37 -6.83 -18.82
N ASP A 212 11.10 -6.42 -18.59
CA ASP A 212 10.13 -6.21 -19.67
C ASP A 212 10.01 -4.74 -20.08
N TYR A 213 10.25 -3.81 -19.11
CA TYR A 213 9.99 -2.36 -19.32
C TYR A 213 11.22 -1.48 -19.19
N SER A 214 12.40 -2.05 -18.97
CA SER A 214 13.66 -1.31 -18.87
C SER A 214 13.63 -0.14 -17.87
N LYS A 215 12.91 -0.31 -16.74
CA LYS A 215 12.83 0.69 -15.68
C LYS A 215 13.79 0.33 -14.54
N GLY A 216 14.67 1.26 -14.15
CA GLY A 216 15.49 1.11 -12.96
C GLY A 216 14.64 1.05 -11.70
N CYS A 217 14.97 0.17 -10.75
CA CYS A 217 14.19 0.02 -9.53
C CYS A 217 15.08 -0.18 -8.31
N VAL A 218 14.68 0.40 -7.17
CA VAL A 218 15.32 0.13 -5.88
C VAL A 218 14.26 -0.05 -4.80
N ILE A 219 14.31 -1.18 -4.09
CA ILE A 219 13.48 -1.37 -2.89
C ILE A 219 14.13 -0.59 -1.75
N SER A 220 13.42 0.44 -1.30
CA SER A 220 13.91 1.44 -0.35
C SER A 220 13.34 1.24 1.05
N GLY A 221 14.18 1.48 2.07
CA GLY A 221 13.70 1.82 3.40
C GLY A 221 13.07 3.22 3.42
N PHE A 222 12.77 3.72 4.61
CA PHE A 222 11.90 4.90 4.74
C PHE A 222 12.57 6.11 5.39
N GLU A 223 13.68 5.91 6.04
CA GLU A 223 14.42 7.01 6.69
C GLU A 223 15.16 7.86 5.63
N PRO A 224 15.53 9.12 5.94
CA PRO A 224 16.16 10.01 4.98
C PRO A 224 17.38 9.39 4.28
N ILE A 225 18.23 8.71 5.04
CA ILE A 225 19.43 8.05 4.49
C ILE A 225 19.04 6.88 3.57
N ASP A 226 18.03 6.08 3.93
CA ASP A 226 17.53 4.99 3.08
C ASP A 226 17.08 5.52 1.71
N ILE A 227 16.28 6.60 1.72
CA ILE A 227 15.72 7.20 0.50
C ILE A 227 16.84 7.79 -0.37
N LEU A 228 17.76 8.56 0.21
CA LEU A 228 18.86 9.14 -0.54
C LEU A 228 19.83 8.09 -1.09
N GLN A 229 20.14 7.04 -0.33
CA GLN A 229 20.91 5.91 -0.84
C GLN A 229 20.21 5.22 -2.01
N SER A 230 18.88 5.07 -1.93
CA SER A 230 18.10 4.48 -3.03
C SER A 230 18.13 5.35 -4.29
N ILE A 231 18.06 6.67 -4.14
CA ILE A 231 18.20 7.61 -5.26
C ILE A 231 19.62 7.52 -5.85
N LEU A 232 20.64 7.49 -5.02
CA LEU A 232 22.04 7.32 -5.46
C LEU A 232 22.21 6.00 -6.23
N MET A 233 21.62 4.90 -5.72
CA MET A 233 21.64 3.61 -6.42
C MET A 233 20.95 3.68 -7.77
N LEU A 234 19.85 4.43 -7.92
CA LEU A 234 19.16 4.63 -9.21
C LEU A 234 20.01 5.48 -10.18
N VAL A 235 20.62 6.55 -9.70
CA VAL A 235 21.52 7.41 -10.51
C VAL A 235 22.71 6.63 -11.06
N ARG A 236 23.28 5.72 -10.27
CA ARG A 236 24.42 4.86 -10.63
C ARG A 236 24.08 3.69 -11.57
N GLN A 237 22.81 3.53 -11.95
CA GLN A 237 22.45 2.44 -12.85
C GLN A 237 22.80 2.77 -14.31
N ASP A 238 23.82 2.15 -14.85
CA ASP A 238 24.14 2.18 -16.30
C ASP A 238 23.10 1.41 -17.12
N ARG A 239 22.55 0.35 -16.52
CA ARG A 239 21.47 -0.47 -17.07
C ARG A 239 20.38 -0.65 -16.04
N PRO A 240 19.10 -0.65 -16.44
CA PRO A 240 18.00 -0.91 -15.53
C PRO A 240 18.16 -2.22 -14.75
N ARG A 241 18.17 -2.15 -13.45
CA ARG A 241 18.26 -3.31 -12.54
C ARG A 241 17.42 -3.10 -11.29
N LEU A 242 17.05 -4.21 -10.66
CA LEU A 242 16.38 -4.20 -9.38
C LEU A 242 17.43 -4.22 -8.25
N GLY A 243 17.61 -3.08 -7.60
CA GLY A 243 18.45 -2.93 -6.42
C GLY A 243 17.63 -3.11 -5.13
N ILE A 244 18.31 -3.49 -4.06
CA ILE A 244 17.73 -3.59 -2.71
C ILE A 244 18.59 -2.74 -1.79
N GLN A 245 18.10 -1.56 -1.41
CA GLN A 245 18.74 -0.74 -0.38
C GLN A 245 18.35 -1.26 1.02
N TYR A 246 17.09 -1.68 1.20
CA TYR A 246 16.54 -2.12 2.49
C TYR A 246 16.92 -3.57 2.83
N THR A 247 18.23 -3.88 2.73
CA THR A 247 18.78 -5.24 2.85
C THR A 247 18.55 -5.87 4.22
N ARG A 248 18.36 -5.07 5.27
CA ARG A 248 18.11 -5.55 6.65
C ARG A 248 16.75 -6.27 6.81
N ILE A 249 15.85 -6.11 5.87
CA ILE A 249 14.49 -6.69 5.93
C ILE A 249 14.17 -7.52 4.69
N ILE A 250 14.61 -7.07 3.50
CA ILE A 250 14.14 -7.61 2.22
C ILE A 250 14.96 -8.83 1.80
N ASN A 251 14.25 -9.87 1.44
CA ASN A 251 14.79 -11.03 0.73
C ASN A 251 13.99 -11.26 -0.58
N GLU A 252 14.43 -12.20 -1.39
CA GLU A 252 13.82 -12.45 -2.69
C GLU A 252 12.40 -13.04 -2.60
N GLY A 253 12.17 -13.93 -1.63
CA GLY A 253 10.92 -14.68 -1.48
C GLY A 253 9.85 -13.97 -0.62
N GLY A 254 10.23 -12.94 0.13
CA GLY A 254 9.35 -12.29 1.11
C GLY A 254 9.07 -13.15 2.34
N ASN A 255 7.96 -12.86 3.02
CA ASN A 255 7.51 -13.61 4.19
C ASN A 255 6.63 -14.80 3.75
N PRO A 256 7.11 -16.05 3.88
CA PRO A 256 6.37 -17.22 3.42
C PRO A 256 5.09 -17.46 4.22
N ILE A 257 5.09 -17.17 5.52
CA ILE A 257 3.90 -17.35 6.39
C ILE A 257 2.82 -16.36 5.99
N ALA A 258 3.15 -15.08 5.85
CA ALA A 258 2.20 -14.05 5.43
C ALA A 258 1.59 -14.38 4.05
N ARG A 259 2.41 -14.79 3.09
CA ARG A 259 1.96 -15.19 1.75
C ARG A 259 1.04 -16.41 1.78
N MET A 260 1.38 -17.41 2.60
CA MET A 260 0.54 -18.61 2.77
C MET A 260 -0.83 -18.26 3.36
N VAL A 261 -0.87 -17.43 4.41
CA VAL A 261 -2.13 -17.00 5.04
C VAL A 261 -2.99 -16.21 4.06
N MET A 262 -2.39 -15.27 3.32
CA MET A 262 -3.07 -14.52 2.27
C MET A 262 -3.72 -15.43 1.23
N SER A 263 -2.97 -16.39 0.69
CA SER A 263 -3.44 -17.28 -0.38
C SER A 263 -4.52 -18.27 0.06
N ARG A 264 -4.64 -18.54 1.35
CA ARG A 264 -5.72 -19.39 1.90
C ARG A 264 -7.09 -18.70 1.89
N VAL A 265 -7.09 -17.38 1.97
CA VAL A 265 -8.33 -16.59 2.15
C VAL A 265 -8.66 -15.78 0.92
N PHE A 266 -7.64 -15.22 0.25
CA PHE A 266 -7.82 -14.29 -0.85
C PHE A 266 -7.28 -14.84 -2.17
N GLU A 267 -7.98 -14.53 -3.25
CA GLU A 267 -7.53 -14.75 -4.63
C GLU A 267 -7.49 -13.43 -5.40
N PRO A 268 -6.58 -13.28 -6.38
CA PRO A 268 -6.54 -12.11 -7.23
C PRO A 268 -7.76 -12.04 -8.17
N VAL A 269 -8.40 -10.86 -8.24
CA VAL A 269 -9.48 -10.57 -9.20
C VAL A 269 -9.28 -9.19 -9.82
N ALA A 270 -9.92 -8.92 -10.95
CA ALA A 270 -9.92 -7.59 -11.54
C ALA A 270 -10.58 -6.58 -10.57
N SER A 271 -10.00 -5.39 -10.45
CA SER A 271 -10.57 -4.34 -9.61
C SER A 271 -10.33 -2.95 -10.20
N GLU A 272 -11.24 -2.04 -9.88
CA GLU A 272 -11.10 -0.63 -10.19
C GLU A 272 -10.19 0.07 -9.18
N TRP A 273 -9.38 1.00 -9.67
CA TRP A 273 -8.55 1.88 -8.87
C TRP A 273 -8.89 3.33 -9.20
N ARG A 274 -9.08 4.15 -8.18
CA ARG A 274 -9.28 5.59 -8.38
C ARG A 274 -8.00 6.17 -9.01
N GLY A 275 -8.15 6.90 -10.12
CA GLY A 275 -7.06 7.56 -10.84
C GLY A 275 -6.26 6.68 -11.80
N ILE A 276 -6.43 5.34 -11.78
CA ILE A 276 -5.73 4.43 -12.69
C ILE A 276 -6.73 3.69 -13.60
N GLY A 277 -7.99 3.54 -13.15
CA GLY A 277 -9.02 2.81 -13.88
C GLY A 277 -9.03 1.30 -13.57
N ALA A 278 -9.55 0.51 -14.51
CA ALA A 278 -9.66 -0.94 -14.38
C ALA A 278 -8.29 -1.62 -14.56
N VAL A 279 -7.84 -2.32 -13.53
CA VAL A 279 -6.57 -3.04 -13.54
C VAL A 279 -6.87 -4.53 -13.59
N LYS A 280 -6.42 -5.22 -14.65
CA LYS A 280 -6.64 -6.66 -14.87
C LYS A 280 -5.81 -7.50 -13.89
N ASN A 281 -6.36 -8.63 -13.43
CA ASN A 281 -5.71 -9.65 -12.58
C ASN A 281 -5.23 -9.17 -11.21
N LYS A 282 -6.13 -8.68 -10.35
CA LYS A 282 -5.67 -8.10 -9.08
C LYS A 282 -6.59 -8.30 -7.91
N ILE A 283 -5.98 -8.44 -6.77
CA ILE A 283 -6.52 -8.90 -5.51
C ILE A 283 -7.83 -8.24 -5.15
N GLY A 284 -8.69 -9.06 -4.67
CA GLY A 284 -9.83 -8.64 -3.96
C GLY A 284 -10.94 -9.63 -3.78
N ARG A 285 -10.71 -10.92 -4.03
CA ARG A 285 -11.73 -11.88 -3.64
C ARG A 285 -11.21 -12.78 -2.53
N ALA A 286 -11.92 -12.81 -1.41
CA ALA A 286 -11.87 -13.99 -0.59
C ALA A 286 -12.59 -15.11 -1.34
N SER A 287 -12.10 -16.33 -1.23
CA SER A 287 -12.77 -17.46 -1.84
C SER A 287 -14.23 -17.52 -1.32
N CYS A 288 -15.18 -17.85 -2.18
CA CYS A 288 -16.63 -17.88 -1.93
C CYS A 288 -17.07 -18.82 -0.79
N ARG A 289 -16.13 -19.44 -0.07
CA ARG A 289 -16.39 -20.33 1.06
C ARG A 289 -16.40 -19.64 2.42
N GLU A 290 -16.05 -18.33 2.45
CA GLU A 290 -15.94 -17.54 3.66
C GLU A 290 -16.73 -16.25 3.49
N ARG A 291 -17.40 -15.80 4.56
CA ARG A 291 -18.30 -14.63 4.50
C ARG A 291 -17.54 -13.35 4.17
N VAL A 292 -17.35 -13.12 2.89
CA VAL A 292 -16.86 -11.88 2.35
C VAL A 292 -17.96 -11.29 1.51
N TYR A 293 -18.40 -10.09 1.86
CA TYR A 293 -19.31 -9.32 1.04
C TYR A 293 -18.62 -9.00 -0.28
N HIS A 294 -19.13 -9.59 -1.35
CA HIS A 294 -18.80 -9.20 -2.70
C HIS A 294 -19.80 -8.17 -3.16
N PRO A 295 -19.34 -7.01 -3.54
CA PRO A 295 -20.17 -6.13 -4.35
C PRO A 295 -20.37 -6.77 -5.73
N VAL A 296 -21.57 -7.17 -6.06
CA VAL A 296 -22.04 -7.42 -7.43
C VAL A 296 -22.08 -6.10 -8.17
#